data_aaf08ea6ace970f609c14dcd243ec844
#
_entry.id   aaf08ea6ace970f609c14dcd243ec844
#
_cell.length_a   1.000
_cell.length_b   1.000
_cell.length_c   1.000
_cell.angle_alpha   90.00
_cell.angle_beta   90.00
_cell.angle_gamma   90.00
#
_symmetry.space_group_name_H-M   'P 1'
#
loop_
_entity.id
_entity.type
_entity.pdbx_description
1 polymer ?
#
loop_
_entity_poly.entity_id
_entity_poly.type
_entity_poly.pdbx_seq_one_letter_code
_entity_poly.pdbx_strand_id
1 'polypeptide(L)'
;MQKIRNIAIIAHVDHGKTTVVDKMLLAGNLFRDNQNAGELILDNNDLERERGITILSKNVSINYKGYKINIIDTPGHADFGGEVERVLNMADGCLLLVDAFEGPMPQTRFVLQKAIQIGLKPVVVINKVDKPNCRPDEVQEMVFDLMFNLDATEEQLDFPTIYGSAKEGWMSTDWRKPTDNILPLLDAIIEYIPEPKTLEGDAQMLITSLDFSNYVGRIAIGRVHRGELREGMDVALCRRDGSVSRQRIKELHVFEGMGRKRVESVKSGDICALVGIEGFEIGDTVADINNPEALPRIAIDEPTMSMTFTINDSPFFGRDGKYVTSRHIGDRLTRELDRNLALRVTKADHEDVWTVYGRGVLHLSVLIETMRREGYELQVGQPQVIIKEIDGVKCEPVELLTINVTEEYSSRIIDMVTRRKGDLLSMSAQNDRVHMEFQIPSRGIIGLRNNVLTASAGEAIMAHRFLEYQPWKGDIERRTNGSLIALEAGTAYAYAIDKLQDRGRFFIFPQEEVYAGQVVGENAKDNDIVVNVTKSKKLTNMRASGADDKARIVPPVVFSLEEALEYIKEDEYVEVTPHHLRLRKIILDELERKRANR
;
A
#
# COMPACT_ATOMS: atom_id res chain seq x y z
N MET A 1 25.04 -28.88 -9.27
CA MET A 1 23.80 -28.07 -9.13
C MET A 1 24.19 -26.69 -8.63
N GLN A 2 23.59 -25.63 -9.15
CA GLN A 2 23.76 -24.29 -8.59
C GLN A 2 23.11 -24.25 -7.21
N LYS A 3 23.85 -23.80 -6.20
CA LYS A 3 23.31 -23.65 -4.84
C LYS A 3 22.41 -22.41 -4.79
N ILE A 4 21.22 -22.55 -4.24
CA ILE A 4 20.19 -21.48 -4.22
C ILE A 4 19.92 -21.03 -2.79
N ARG A 5 19.62 -19.74 -2.63
CA ARG A 5 19.04 -19.16 -1.41
C ARG A 5 17.87 -18.29 -1.82
N ASN A 6 16.69 -18.52 -1.25
CA ASN A 6 15.50 -17.71 -1.48
C ASN A 6 15.22 -16.89 -0.22
N ILE A 7 15.32 -15.57 -0.31
CA ILE A 7 15.15 -14.67 0.82
C ILE A 7 14.06 -13.65 0.56
N ALA A 8 13.23 -13.38 1.56
CA ALA A 8 12.30 -12.27 1.58
C ALA A 8 12.86 -11.12 2.41
N ILE A 9 12.70 -9.87 1.98
CA ILE A 9 13.15 -8.72 2.77
C ILE A 9 11.96 -8.07 3.46
N ILE A 10 12.02 -8.03 4.78
CA ILE A 10 11.03 -7.44 5.68
C ILE A 10 11.63 -6.17 6.27
N ALA A 11 10.97 -5.04 6.05
CA ALA A 11 11.40 -3.76 6.60
C ALA A 11 10.21 -2.83 6.81
N HIS A 12 10.35 -1.92 7.77
CA HIS A 12 9.46 -0.75 7.84
C HIS A 12 9.81 0.26 6.74
N VAL A 13 8.87 1.14 6.43
CA VAL A 13 9.10 2.31 5.56
C VAL A 13 10.30 3.09 6.10
N ASP A 14 11.15 3.58 5.22
CA ASP A 14 12.37 4.33 5.54
C ASP A 14 13.46 3.61 6.33
N HIS A 15 13.34 2.31 6.68
CA HIS A 15 14.43 1.55 7.30
C HIS A 15 15.59 1.24 6.35
N GLY A 16 15.46 1.59 5.06
CA GLY A 16 16.52 1.49 4.06
C GLY A 16 16.51 0.20 3.25
N LYS A 17 15.34 -0.44 3.09
CA LYS A 17 15.16 -1.67 2.32
C LYS A 17 15.73 -1.56 0.89
N THR A 18 15.27 -0.58 0.11
CA THR A 18 15.72 -0.36 -1.26
C THR A 18 17.23 -0.14 -1.33
N THR A 19 17.78 0.66 -0.40
CA THR A 19 19.22 0.95 -0.35
C THR A 19 20.06 -0.32 -0.10
N VAL A 20 19.60 -1.21 0.83
CA VAL A 20 20.27 -2.49 1.09
C VAL A 20 20.25 -3.36 -0.15
N VAL A 21 19.09 -3.51 -0.81
CA VAL A 21 18.97 -4.34 -2.02
C VAL A 21 19.80 -3.79 -3.17
N ASP A 22 19.81 -2.48 -3.37
CA ASP A 22 20.68 -1.84 -4.39
C ASP A 22 22.15 -2.15 -4.15
N LYS A 23 22.60 -2.06 -2.89
CA LYS A 23 24.00 -2.41 -2.54
C LYS A 23 24.29 -3.91 -2.74
N MET A 24 23.32 -4.79 -2.45
CA MET A 24 23.45 -6.23 -2.72
C MET A 24 23.56 -6.50 -4.23
N LEU A 25 22.77 -5.83 -5.06
CA LEU A 25 22.82 -5.92 -6.51
C LEU A 25 24.18 -5.45 -7.06
N LEU A 26 24.71 -4.35 -6.53
CA LEU A 26 26.04 -3.85 -6.90
C LEU A 26 27.14 -4.83 -6.51
N ALA A 27 27.08 -5.43 -5.31
CA ALA A 27 28.06 -6.40 -4.84
C ALA A 27 28.04 -7.72 -5.64
N GLY A 28 26.89 -8.07 -6.25
CA GLY A 28 26.75 -9.24 -7.13
C GLY A 28 27.36 -9.09 -8.53
N ASN A 29 28.13 -8.02 -8.81
CA ASN A 29 28.77 -7.73 -10.11
C ASN A 29 27.81 -7.71 -11.32
N LEU A 30 26.56 -7.28 -11.12
CA LEU A 30 25.54 -7.24 -12.17
C LEU A 30 25.65 -6.02 -13.10
N PHE A 31 26.39 -5.00 -12.67
CA PHE A 31 26.65 -3.80 -13.46
C PHE A 31 28.08 -3.84 -14.02
N ARG A 32 28.20 -3.62 -15.33
CA ARG A 32 29.50 -3.36 -15.95
C ARG A 32 30.03 -2.01 -15.47
N ASP A 33 31.33 -1.86 -15.33
CA ASP A 33 32.06 -0.69 -14.79
C ASP A 33 31.67 0.68 -15.40
N ASN A 34 30.88 0.72 -16.47
CA ASN A 34 30.44 1.94 -17.16
C ASN A 34 28.94 2.23 -17.11
N GLN A 35 28.15 1.48 -16.35
CA GLN A 35 26.75 1.83 -16.11
C GLN A 35 26.63 2.62 -14.81
N ASN A 36 26.35 3.92 -14.91
CA ASN A 36 25.88 4.71 -13.76
C ASN A 36 24.55 4.10 -13.30
N ALA A 37 24.62 3.20 -12.33
CA ALA A 37 23.46 2.75 -11.60
C ALA A 37 22.94 3.98 -10.82
N GLY A 38 21.80 4.54 -11.22
CA GLY A 38 21.14 5.62 -10.46
C GLY A 38 20.82 5.15 -9.05
N GLU A 39 20.63 6.06 -8.13
CA GLU A 39 20.11 5.75 -6.79
C GLU A 39 18.67 5.21 -6.91
N LEU A 40 18.27 4.25 -6.03
CA LEU A 40 16.96 3.62 -5.96
C LEU A 40 16.57 2.82 -7.21
N ILE A 41 17.42 1.88 -7.58
CA ILE A 41 17.29 1.04 -8.79
C ILE A 41 16.01 0.18 -8.76
N LEU A 42 15.59 -0.29 -7.58
CA LEU A 42 14.39 -1.13 -7.43
C LEU A 42 13.08 -0.34 -7.55
N ASP A 43 13.04 0.90 -7.08
CA ASP A 43 11.81 1.68 -7.09
C ASP A 43 11.59 2.35 -8.46
N ASN A 44 11.22 1.55 -9.46
CA ASN A 44 10.95 2.03 -10.82
C ASN A 44 9.60 2.76 -10.95
N ASN A 45 8.75 2.74 -9.93
CA ASN A 45 7.47 3.41 -9.91
C ASN A 45 7.60 4.76 -9.18
N ASP A 46 7.25 5.85 -9.82
CA ASP A 46 7.30 7.19 -9.23
C ASP A 46 6.49 7.29 -7.93
N LEU A 47 5.36 6.56 -7.83
CA LEU A 47 4.54 6.51 -6.61
C LEU A 47 5.25 5.81 -5.45
N GLU A 48 6.01 4.75 -5.71
CA GLU A 48 6.81 4.07 -4.69
C GLU A 48 7.90 5.02 -4.15
N ARG A 49 8.58 5.73 -5.05
CA ARG A 49 9.62 6.73 -4.68
C ARG A 49 9.08 7.89 -3.86
N GLU A 50 7.96 8.46 -4.28
CA GLU A 50 7.35 9.62 -3.61
C GLU A 50 6.80 9.25 -2.23
N ARG A 51 6.29 8.03 -2.07
CA ARG A 51 5.67 7.56 -0.83
C ARG A 51 6.65 6.81 0.08
N GLY A 52 7.82 6.45 -0.43
CA GLY A 52 8.80 5.64 0.30
C GLY A 52 8.33 4.22 0.62
N ILE A 53 7.30 3.70 -0.08
CA ILE A 53 6.72 2.38 0.18
C ILE A 53 6.84 1.48 -1.05
N THR A 54 7.08 0.18 -0.83
CA THR A 54 6.93 -0.83 -1.88
C THR A 54 5.44 -1.16 -2.05
N ILE A 55 4.95 -1.01 -3.25
CA ILE A 55 3.56 -1.28 -3.63
C ILE A 55 3.46 -2.68 -4.25
N LEU A 56 4.37 -3.00 -5.17
CA LEU A 56 4.42 -4.28 -5.87
C LEU A 56 5.67 -5.06 -5.47
N SER A 57 5.49 -6.34 -5.16
CA SER A 57 6.63 -7.24 -4.93
C SER A 57 7.47 -7.41 -6.19
N LYS A 58 8.78 -7.40 -6.02
CA LYS A 58 9.74 -7.60 -7.11
C LYS A 58 10.66 -8.76 -6.79
N ASN A 59 11.00 -9.52 -7.83
CA ASN A 59 11.95 -10.61 -7.72
C ASN A 59 13.23 -10.22 -8.44
N VAL A 60 14.34 -10.26 -7.72
CA VAL A 60 15.68 -10.03 -8.27
C VAL A 60 16.59 -11.18 -7.85
N SER A 61 17.70 -11.40 -8.55
CA SER A 61 18.68 -12.40 -8.11
C SER A 61 20.10 -11.94 -8.32
N ILE A 62 20.99 -12.38 -7.46
CA ILE A 62 22.43 -12.13 -7.53
C ILE A 62 23.19 -13.44 -7.47
N ASN A 63 24.39 -13.45 -8.08
CA ASN A 63 25.31 -14.56 -7.98
C ASN A 63 26.49 -14.16 -7.09
N TYR A 64 26.71 -14.93 -6.01
CA TYR A 64 27.81 -14.67 -5.08
C TYR A 64 28.44 -15.97 -4.61
N LYS A 65 29.76 -16.11 -4.72
CA LYS A 65 30.54 -17.31 -4.32
C LYS A 65 29.95 -18.64 -4.85
N GLY A 66 29.38 -18.64 -6.05
CA GLY A 66 28.76 -19.83 -6.67
C GLY A 66 27.33 -20.12 -6.20
N TYR A 67 26.75 -19.28 -5.34
CA TYR A 67 25.36 -19.32 -4.95
C TYR A 67 24.53 -18.35 -5.80
N LYS A 68 23.31 -18.78 -6.13
CA LYS A 68 22.25 -17.91 -6.65
C LYS A 68 21.39 -17.49 -5.46
N ILE A 69 21.35 -16.20 -5.18
CA ILE A 69 20.50 -15.64 -4.11
C ILE A 69 19.33 -14.94 -4.78
N ASN A 70 18.15 -15.53 -4.68
CA ASN A 70 16.90 -14.90 -5.10
C ASN A 70 16.41 -14.00 -3.95
N ILE A 71 16.17 -12.74 -4.27
CA ILE A 71 15.72 -11.72 -3.34
C ILE A 71 14.30 -11.34 -3.72
N ILE A 72 13.38 -11.50 -2.79
CA ILE A 72 11.96 -11.22 -2.95
C ILE A 72 11.66 -9.96 -2.14
N ASP A 73 11.39 -8.87 -2.84
CA ASP A 73 11.02 -7.61 -2.21
C ASP A 73 9.56 -7.66 -1.76
N THR A 74 9.30 -7.46 -0.46
CA THR A 74 7.95 -7.56 0.11
C THR A 74 7.36 -6.18 0.39
N PRO A 75 6.06 -5.96 0.08
CA PRO A 75 5.35 -4.78 0.53
C PRO A 75 5.35 -4.70 2.06
N GLY A 76 5.54 -3.49 2.60
CA GLY A 76 5.56 -3.27 4.05
C GLY A 76 4.20 -2.90 4.67
N HIS A 77 3.21 -2.51 3.85
CA HIS A 77 1.94 -1.99 4.34
C HIS A 77 0.87 -3.08 4.44
N ALA A 78 0.03 -3.02 5.50
CA ALA A 78 -1.01 -4.01 5.78
C ALA A 78 -2.06 -4.14 4.66
N ASP A 79 -2.36 -3.07 3.92
CA ASP A 79 -3.28 -3.09 2.77
C ASP A 79 -2.82 -4.03 1.64
N PHE A 80 -1.53 -4.40 1.63
CA PHE A 80 -0.93 -5.35 0.70
C PHE A 80 -0.65 -6.72 1.36
N GLY A 81 -1.23 -7.00 2.53
CA GLY A 81 -0.97 -8.20 3.34
C GLY A 81 -1.10 -9.53 2.59
N GLY A 82 -2.06 -9.66 1.68
CA GLY A 82 -2.20 -10.87 0.89
C GLY A 82 -1.12 -11.07 -0.19
N GLU A 83 -0.44 -10.00 -0.62
CA GLU A 83 0.76 -10.13 -1.44
C GLU A 83 1.93 -10.62 -0.59
N VAL A 84 2.03 -10.12 0.63
CA VAL A 84 3.06 -10.52 1.60
C VAL A 84 3.02 -12.03 1.84
N GLU A 85 1.86 -12.58 2.19
CA GLU A 85 1.73 -14.02 2.45
C GLU A 85 2.14 -14.89 1.24
N ARG A 86 1.71 -14.49 0.05
CA ARG A 86 2.03 -15.22 -1.18
C ARG A 86 3.52 -15.20 -1.49
N VAL A 87 4.12 -14.03 -1.34
CA VAL A 87 5.54 -13.80 -1.63
C VAL A 87 6.43 -14.52 -0.63
N LEU A 88 6.09 -14.48 0.66
CA LEU A 88 6.81 -15.20 1.71
C LEU A 88 6.86 -16.72 1.48
N ASN A 89 5.83 -17.31 0.87
CA ASN A 89 5.81 -18.75 0.53
C ASN A 89 6.87 -19.16 -0.52
N MET A 90 7.47 -18.21 -1.24
CA MET A 90 8.58 -18.50 -2.15
C MET A 90 9.95 -18.51 -1.45
N ALA A 91 10.05 -17.96 -0.23
CA ALA A 91 11.30 -17.82 0.51
C ALA A 91 11.60 -19.03 1.41
N ASP A 92 12.86 -19.19 1.77
CA ASP A 92 13.35 -20.17 2.75
C ASP A 92 13.84 -19.47 4.02
N GLY A 93 14.06 -18.15 3.96
CA GLY A 93 14.39 -17.30 5.08
C GLY A 93 14.05 -15.85 4.80
N CYS A 94 14.22 -14.99 5.80
CA CYS A 94 13.96 -13.57 5.66
C CYS A 94 15.07 -12.70 6.23
N LEU A 95 15.28 -11.54 5.61
CA LEU A 95 16.08 -10.45 6.17
C LEU A 95 15.13 -9.49 6.87
N LEU A 96 15.25 -9.39 8.18
CA LEU A 96 14.54 -8.41 8.98
C LEU A 96 15.41 -7.15 9.11
N LEU A 97 15.06 -6.11 8.40
CA LEU A 97 15.79 -4.85 8.39
C LEU A 97 15.17 -3.87 9.38
N VAL A 98 15.97 -3.39 10.33
CA VAL A 98 15.55 -2.50 11.41
C VAL A 98 16.47 -1.29 11.48
N ASP A 99 15.92 -0.10 11.69
CA ASP A 99 16.69 1.13 11.93
C ASP A 99 17.30 1.10 13.34
N ALA A 100 18.60 1.37 13.46
CA ALA A 100 19.35 1.35 14.70
C ALA A 100 18.89 2.39 15.74
N PHE A 101 18.10 3.38 15.34
CA PHE A 101 17.53 4.38 16.24
C PHE A 101 16.07 4.09 16.60
N GLU A 102 15.24 3.80 15.59
CA GLU A 102 13.80 3.63 15.75
C GLU A 102 13.42 2.27 16.36
N GLY A 103 14.19 1.22 16.02
CA GLY A 103 13.87 -0.15 16.43
C GLY A 103 12.75 -0.79 15.57
N PRO A 104 12.22 -1.95 16.01
CA PRO A 104 11.15 -2.65 15.28
C PRO A 104 9.83 -1.89 15.38
N MET A 105 9.22 -1.58 14.23
CA MET A 105 8.01 -0.80 14.10
C MET A 105 6.76 -1.68 13.94
N PRO A 106 5.54 -1.17 14.29
CA PRO A 106 4.31 -1.97 14.27
C PRO A 106 3.97 -2.65 12.95
N GLN A 107 4.26 -2.02 11.80
CA GLN A 107 4.02 -2.63 10.49
C GLN A 107 4.91 -3.85 10.24
N THR A 108 6.16 -3.79 10.70
CA THR A 108 7.12 -4.89 10.62
C THR A 108 6.61 -6.13 11.37
N ARG A 109 5.92 -5.91 12.50
CA ARG A 109 5.36 -6.99 13.33
C ARG A 109 4.44 -7.93 12.54
N PHE A 110 3.56 -7.38 11.70
CA PHE A 110 2.63 -8.19 10.90
C PHE A 110 3.35 -9.11 9.91
N VAL A 111 4.27 -8.53 9.12
CA VAL A 111 5.03 -9.29 8.10
C VAL A 111 5.93 -10.33 8.77
N LEU A 112 6.58 -9.95 9.87
CA LEU A 112 7.43 -10.85 10.65
C LEU A 112 6.62 -11.99 11.27
N GLN A 113 5.43 -11.73 11.83
CA GLN A 113 4.55 -12.76 12.36
C GLN A 113 4.21 -13.81 11.31
N LYS A 114 3.88 -13.38 10.09
CA LYS A 114 3.61 -14.30 8.99
C LYS A 114 4.84 -15.10 8.59
N ALA A 115 6.01 -14.46 8.53
CA ALA A 115 7.28 -15.14 8.23
C ALA A 115 7.61 -16.22 9.28
N ILE A 116 7.41 -15.93 10.57
CA ILE A 116 7.62 -16.86 11.68
C ILE A 116 6.63 -18.04 11.57
N GLN A 117 5.34 -17.77 11.34
CA GLN A 117 4.29 -18.81 11.24
C GLN A 117 4.54 -19.82 10.12
N ILE A 118 5.09 -19.40 8.98
CA ILE A 118 5.46 -20.29 7.87
C ILE A 118 6.84 -20.91 8.02
N GLY A 119 7.54 -20.64 9.14
CA GLY A 119 8.81 -21.27 9.49
C GLY A 119 10.04 -20.69 8.79
N LEU A 120 10.01 -19.45 8.32
CA LEU A 120 11.19 -18.80 7.72
C LEU A 120 12.27 -18.56 8.78
N LYS A 121 13.55 -18.81 8.42
CA LYS A 121 14.69 -18.46 9.26
C LYS A 121 15.05 -16.99 9.08
N PRO A 122 15.09 -16.20 10.17
CA PRO A 122 15.42 -14.78 10.08
C PRO A 122 16.93 -14.53 10.14
N VAL A 123 17.38 -13.54 9.41
CA VAL A 123 18.66 -12.84 9.60
C VAL A 123 18.32 -11.39 9.91
N VAL A 124 18.74 -10.88 11.05
CA VAL A 124 18.45 -9.50 11.46
C VAL A 124 19.52 -8.57 10.94
N VAL A 125 19.11 -7.45 10.34
CA VAL A 125 20.01 -6.41 9.84
C VAL A 125 19.66 -5.10 10.55
N ILE A 126 20.54 -4.64 11.43
CA ILE A 126 20.41 -3.36 12.12
C ILE A 126 21.14 -2.31 11.30
N ASN A 127 20.36 -1.52 10.56
CA ASN A 127 20.83 -0.53 9.60
C ASN A 127 20.90 0.88 10.22
N LYS A 128 21.63 1.78 9.56
CA LYS A 128 21.79 3.20 9.92
C LYS A 128 22.54 3.40 11.25
N VAL A 129 23.52 2.56 11.53
CA VAL A 129 24.40 2.72 12.69
C VAL A 129 25.34 3.93 12.58
N ASP A 130 25.36 4.60 11.41
CA ASP A 130 26.00 5.88 11.16
C ASP A 130 25.29 7.07 11.82
N LYS A 131 24.05 6.90 12.27
CA LYS A 131 23.31 7.96 12.97
C LYS A 131 23.90 8.25 14.37
N PRO A 132 24.02 9.52 14.78
CA PRO A 132 24.68 9.90 16.04
C PRO A 132 23.98 9.38 17.30
N ASN A 133 22.69 9.07 17.24
CA ASN A 133 21.90 8.60 18.38
C ASN A 133 21.48 7.12 18.21
N CYS A 134 22.22 6.35 17.41
CA CYS A 134 21.92 4.92 17.24
C CYS A 134 22.14 4.13 18.54
N ARG A 135 21.32 3.10 18.76
CA ARG A 135 21.36 2.20 19.92
C ARG A 135 21.27 0.73 19.48
N PRO A 136 22.24 0.23 18.71
CA PRO A 136 22.14 -1.07 18.05
C PRO A 136 21.94 -2.24 19.02
N ASP A 137 22.60 -2.22 20.18
CA ASP A 137 22.51 -3.29 21.19
C ASP A 137 21.08 -3.36 21.78
N GLU A 138 20.47 -2.21 22.12
CA GLU A 138 19.08 -2.14 22.60
C GLU A 138 18.08 -2.58 21.52
N VAL A 139 18.31 -2.17 20.27
CA VAL A 139 17.44 -2.56 19.14
C VAL A 139 17.50 -4.06 18.90
N GLN A 140 18.65 -4.70 19.09
CA GLN A 140 18.76 -6.16 19.02
C GLN A 140 17.90 -6.83 20.09
N GLU A 141 17.94 -6.34 21.35
CA GLU A 141 17.09 -6.83 22.43
C GLU A 141 15.60 -6.64 22.10
N MET A 142 15.21 -5.47 21.59
CA MET A 142 13.83 -5.20 21.16
C MET A 142 13.35 -6.16 20.07
N VAL A 143 14.21 -6.54 19.12
CA VAL A 143 13.90 -7.51 18.07
C VAL A 143 13.73 -8.90 18.67
N PHE A 144 14.59 -9.30 19.61
CA PHE A 144 14.47 -10.56 20.32
C PHE A 144 13.14 -10.65 21.07
N ASP A 145 12.80 -9.62 21.85
CA ASP A 145 11.53 -9.53 22.58
C ASP A 145 10.32 -9.59 21.62
N LEU A 146 10.41 -8.89 20.48
CA LEU A 146 9.37 -8.95 19.47
C LEU A 146 9.17 -10.36 18.93
N MET A 147 10.25 -11.07 18.57
CA MET A 147 10.17 -12.44 18.07
C MET A 147 9.65 -13.41 19.12
N PHE A 148 10.09 -13.26 20.36
CA PHE A 148 9.59 -14.05 21.50
C PHE A 148 8.08 -13.86 21.69
N ASN A 149 7.59 -12.62 21.63
CA ASN A 149 6.16 -12.30 21.72
C ASN A 149 5.34 -12.74 20.49
N LEU A 150 5.99 -13.14 19.42
CA LEU A 150 5.36 -13.69 18.20
C LEU A 150 5.42 -15.21 18.15
N ASP A 151 5.74 -15.87 19.28
CA ASP A 151 5.86 -17.32 19.42
C ASP A 151 6.89 -17.93 18.45
N ALA A 152 8.01 -17.23 18.22
CA ALA A 152 9.11 -17.75 17.42
C ALA A 152 9.72 -19.00 18.09
N THR A 153 10.10 -19.98 17.27
CA THR A 153 10.77 -21.20 17.75
C THR A 153 12.19 -20.91 18.24
N GLU A 154 12.76 -21.79 19.05
CA GLU A 154 14.14 -21.66 19.53
C GLU A 154 15.14 -21.48 18.36
N GLU A 155 14.93 -22.20 17.24
CA GLU A 155 15.76 -22.06 16.04
C GLU A 155 15.60 -20.70 15.34
N GLN A 156 14.45 -20.04 15.49
CA GLN A 156 14.21 -18.71 14.95
C GLN A 156 14.71 -17.62 15.90
N LEU A 157 14.76 -17.87 17.19
CA LEU A 157 15.32 -16.96 18.19
C LEU A 157 16.85 -16.95 18.19
N ASP A 158 17.50 -18.00 17.69
CA ASP A 158 18.96 -18.05 17.45
C ASP A 158 19.32 -17.42 16.10
N PHE A 159 18.91 -16.17 15.92
CA PHE A 159 19.15 -15.44 14.69
C PHE A 159 20.49 -14.70 14.67
N PRO A 160 21.23 -14.71 13.56
CA PRO A 160 22.40 -13.87 13.39
C PRO A 160 22.00 -12.40 13.21
N THR A 161 22.79 -11.50 13.79
CA THR A 161 22.61 -10.05 13.62
C THR A 161 23.77 -9.46 12.86
N ILE A 162 23.45 -8.70 11.81
CA ILE A 162 24.40 -7.95 10.99
C ILE A 162 24.09 -6.45 11.19
N TYR A 163 25.14 -5.67 11.41
CA TYR A 163 25.04 -4.22 11.65
C TYR A 163 25.69 -3.46 10.50
N GLY A 164 25.19 -2.27 10.19
CA GLY A 164 25.87 -1.46 9.22
C GLY A 164 25.15 -0.20 8.79
N SER A 165 25.70 0.46 7.79
CA SER A 165 25.10 1.56 7.07
C SER A 165 25.01 1.24 5.59
N ALA A 166 23.79 0.93 5.13
CA ALA A 166 23.55 0.71 3.70
C ALA A 166 23.88 1.95 2.87
N LYS A 167 23.68 3.14 3.42
CA LYS A 167 24.02 4.42 2.77
C LYS A 167 25.51 4.51 2.52
N GLU A 168 26.32 4.22 3.50
CA GLU A 168 27.79 4.21 3.40
C GLU A 168 28.34 2.97 2.70
N GLY A 169 27.54 1.89 2.60
CA GLY A 169 27.86 0.69 1.83
C GLY A 169 28.67 -0.35 2.58
N TRP A 170 28.56 -0.42 3.90
CA TRP A 170 29.25 -1.43 4.70
C TRP A 170 28.31 -2.18 5.66
N MET A 171 28.67 -3.43 5.96
CA MET A 171 28.01 -4.30 6.94
C MET A 171 29.05 -5.08 7.74
N SER A 172 28.76 -5.38 9.00
CA SER A 172 29.67 -6.08 9.93
C SER A 172 28.88 -6.91 10.95
N THR A 173 29.51 -7.91 11.54
CA THR A 173 28.99 -8.65 12.71
C THR A 173 29.15 -7.90 14.03
N ASP A 174 29.97 -6.82 14.05
CA ASP A 174 30.17 -5.93 15.20
C ASP A 174 30.08 -4.48 14.72
N TRP A 175 29.06 -3.75 15.16
CA TRP A 175 28.81 -2.38 14.71
C TRP A 175 29.91 -1.38 15.10
N ARG A 176 30.77 -1.75 16.07
CA ARG A 176 31.93 -0.96 16.49
C ARG A 176 33.13 -1.15 15.55
N LYS A 177 33.06 -2.11 14.64
CA LYS A 177 34.11 -2.46 13.67
C LYS A 177 33.57 -2.42 12.25
N PRO A 178 33.39 -1.22 11.68
CA PRO A 178 32.92 -1.08 10.30
C PRO A 178 33.87 -1.79 9.32
N THR A 179 33.30 -2.32 8.26
CA THR A 179 34.03 -2.91 7.13
C THR A 179 33.98 -1.95 5.94
N ASP A 180 34.63 -2.29 4.83
CA ASP A 180 34.64 -1.46 3.63
C ASP A 180 33.54 -1.86 2.60
N ASN A 181 32.69 -2.87 2.93
CA ASN A 181 31.73 -3.42 1.97
C ASN A 181 30.55 -4.13 2.64
N ILE A 182 29.59 -4.55 1.82
CA ILE A 182 28.38 -5.24 2.26
C ILE A 182 28.53 -6.79 2.30
N LEU A 183 29.67 -7.33 1.93
CA LEU A 183 29.86 -8.78 1.77
C LEU A 183 29.56 -9.60 3.03
N PRO A 184 29.83 -9.12 4.27
CA PRO A 184 29.42 -9.84 5.48
C PRO A 184 27.93 -10.18 5.55
N LEU A 185 27.04 -9.35 4.96
CA LEU A 185 25.61 -9.66 4.86
C LEU A 185 25.37 -10.83 3.88
N LEU A 186 26.05 -10.82 2.72
CA LEU A 186 25.92 -11.90 1.75
C LEU A 186 26.47 -13.23 2.30
N ASP A 187 27.54 -13.18 3.07
CA ASP A 187 28.13 -14.35 3.73
C ASP A 187 27.15 -14.90 4.79
N ALA A 188 26.53 -14.05 5.60
CA ALA A 188 25.51 -14.45 6.56
C ALA A 188 24.30 -15.11 5.87
N ILE A 189 23.83 -14.57 4.75
CA ILE A 189 22.73 -15.19 3.97
C ILE A 189 23.09 -16.60 3.54
N ILE A 190 24.32 -16.83 3.03
CA ILE A 190 24.76 -18.15 2.59
C ILE A 190 24.86 -19.12 3.76
N GLU A 191 25.33 -18.64 4.92
CA GLU A 191 25.61 -19.47 6.09
C GLU A 191 24.32 -19.85 6.83
N TYR A 192 23.42 -18.89 7.07
CA TYR A 192 22.29 -19.06 7.98
C TYR A 192 20.96 -19.37 7.28
N ILE A 193 20.74 -18.89 6.05
CA ILE A 193 19.52 -19.24 5.32
C ILE A 193 19.65 -20.66 4.74
N PRO A 194 18.66 -21.55 4.99
CA PRO A 194 18.74 -22.92 4.50
C PRO A 194 18.64 -23.01 2.98
N GLU A 195 19.11 -24.12 2.45
CA GLU A 195 18.86 -24.48 1.05
C GLU A 195 17.39 -24.79 0.84
N PRO A 196 16.79 -24.43 -0.31
CA PRO A 196 15.43 -24.79 -0.63
C PRO A 196 15.27 -26.32 -0.61
N LYS A 197 14.17 -26.78 0.01
CA LYS A 197 13.80 -28.19 -0.05
C LYS A 197 13.56 -28.56 -1.51
N THR A 198 14.35 -29.46 -2.05
CA THR A 198 14.20 -30.01 -3.38
C THR A 198 13.48 -31.34 -3.32
N LEU A 199 12.37 -31.47 -4.05
CA LEU A 199 11.58 -32.67 -4.14
C LEU A 199 11.68 -33.24 -5.56
N GLU A 200 12.00 -34.55 -5.66
CA GLU A 200 11.97 -35.27 -6.93
C GLU A 200 10.54 -35.76 -7.24
N GLY A 201 10.23 -35.91 -8.52
CA GLY A 201 8.93 -36.40 -8.99
C GLY A 201 8.35 -35.53 -10.11
N ASP A 202 7.04 -35.67 -10.30
CA ASP A 202 6.32 -34.94 -11.34
C ASP A 202 6.35 -33.42 -11.08
N ALA A 203 6.48 -32.66 -12.14
CA ALA A 203 6.62 -31.21 -12.06
C ALA A 203 5.43 -30.55 -11.38
N GLN A 204 5.70 -29.62 -10.45
CA GLN A 204 4.67 -28.92 -9.69
C GLN A 204 5.17 -27.54 -9.29
N MET A 205 4.38 -26.49 -9.59
CA MET A 205 4.67 -25.10 -9.24
C MET A 205 3.40 -24.37 -8.83
N LEU A 206 3.43 -23.71 -7.69
CA LEU A 206 2.35 -22.81 -7.28
C LEU A 206 2.56 -21.42 -7.89
N ILE A 207 1.54 -20.86 -8.52
CA ILE A 207 1.57 -19.49 -9.02
C ILE A 207 1.33 -18.55 -7.83
N THR A 208 2.35 -17.78 -7.45
CA THR A 208 2.34 -16.89 -6.28
C THR A 208 2.27 -15.42 -6.64
N SER A 209 2.74 -15.07 -7.83
CA SER A 209 2.76 -13.70 -8.33
C SER A 209 2.49 -13.65 -9.83
N LEU A 210 2.14 -12.48 -10.32
CA LEU A 210 1.84 -12.22 -11.71
C LEU A 210 2.61 -10.99 -12.17
N ASP A 211 3.13 -11.07 -13.39
CA ASP A 211 3.66 -9.92 -14.09
C ASP A 211 2.99 -9.81 -15.48
N PHE A 212 3.11 -8.68 -16.11
CA PHE A 212 2.50 -8.41 -17.39
C PHE A 212 3.49 -7.75 -18.36
N SER A 213 3.53 -8.25 -19.57
CA SER A 213 4.28 -7.65 -20.66
C SER A 213 3.35 -7.35 -21.83
N ASN A 214 3.51 -6.18 -22.44
CA ASN A 214 2.73 -5.80 -23.62
C ASN A 214 2.96 -6.72 -24.84
N TYR A 215 4.05 -7.52 -24.83
CA TYR A 215 4.44 -8.39 -25.92
C TYR A 215 3.97 -9.85 -25.74
N VAL A 216 4.06 -10.36 -24.51
CA VAL A 216 3.78 -11.79 -24.21
C VAL A 216 2.55 -11.97 -23.32
N GLY A 217 1.91 -10.87 -22.89
CA GLY A 217 0.75 -10.91 -22.01
C GLY A 217 1.09 -11.21 -20.55
N ARG A 218 0.23 -11.98 -19.89
CA ARG A 218 0.38 -12.36 -18.47
C ARG A 218 1.49 -13.38 -18.31
N ILE A 219 2.28 -13.22 -17.26
CA ILE A 219 3.44 -14.04 -16.91
C ILE A 219 3.21 -14.61 -15.52
N ALA A 220 3.16 -15.93 -15.39
CA ALA A 220 2.99 -16.60 -14.12
C ALA A 220 4.33 -16.74 -13.41
N ILE A 221 4.43 -16.25 -12.17
CA ILE A 221 5.65 -16.33 -11.36
C ILE A 221 5.39 -17.21 -10.15
N GLY A 222 6.35 -18.10 -9.85
CA GLY A 222 6.27 -18.97 -8.70
C GLY A 222 7.56 -19.74 -8.45
N ARG A 223 7.56 -20.47 -7.33
CA ARG A 223 8.64 -21.40 -7.00
C ARG A 223 8.28 -22.80 -7.49
N VAL A 224 9.20 -23.48 -8.13
CA VAL A 224 9.06 -24.90 -8.48
C VAL A 224 9.12 -25.71 -7.18
N HIS A 225 8.00 -26.32 -6.83
CA HIS A 225 7.86 -27.08 -5.59
C HIS A 225 8.48 -28.46 -5.72
N ARG A 226 8.21 -29.15 -6.85
CA ARG A 226 8.65 -30.54 -7.12
C ARG A 226 9.05 -30.68 -8.59
N GLY A 227 10.00 -31.57 -8.84
CA GLY A 227 10.41 -31.97 -10.19
C GLY A 227 11.14 -30.89 -10.98
N GLU A 228 10.92 -30.87 -12.29
CA GLU A 228 11.58 -29.96 -13.24
C GLU A 228 10.58 -29.45 -14.27
N LEU A 229 10.53 -28.14 -14.47
CA LEU A 229 9.80 -27.51 -15.57
C LEU A 229 10.73 -27.27 -16.75
N ARG A 230 10.24 -27.44 -17.97
CA ARG A 230 11.00 -27.25 -19.20
C ARG A 230 10.28 -26.36 -20.19
N GLU A 231 11.03 -25.60 -20.96
CA GLU A 231 10.49 -24.85 -22.08
C GLU A 231 9.85 -25.80 -23.10
N GLY A 232 8.71 -25.44 -23.65
CA GLY A 232 7.94 -26.28 -24.59
C GLY A 232 7.18 -27.44 -23.95
N MET A 233 7.26 -27.65 -22.63
CA MET A 233 6.56 -28.70 -21.90
C MET A 233 5.04 -28.46 -21.91
N ASP A 234 4.28 -29.53 -22.16
CA ASP A 234 2.84 -29.54 -21.91
C ASP A 234 2.58 -29.79 -20.43
N VAL A 235 1.73 -28.96 -19.82
CA VAL A 235 1.44 -28.96 -18.39
C VAL A 235 -0.07 -28.90 -18.14
N ALA A 236 -0.48 -29.27 -16.96
CA ALA A 236 -1.85 -29.12 -16.47
C ALA A 236 -1.94 -27.87 -15.60
N LEU A 237 -2.89 -26.97 -15.88
CA LEU A 237 -3.25 -25.88 -14.99
C LEU A 237 -4.42 -26.33 -14.12
N CYS A 238 -4.16 -26.55 -12.83
CA CYS A 238 -5.14 -26.90 -11.82
C CYS A 238 -5.68 -25.62 -11.19
N ARG A 239 -6.95 -25.29 -11.46
CA ARG A 239 -7.57 -24.05 -11.01
C ARG A 239 -8.25 -24.18 -9.64
N ARG A 240 -8.59 -23.03 -9.07
CA ARG A 240 -9.25 -22.91 -7.76
C ARG A 240 -10.62 -23.61 -7.70
N ASP A 241 -11.36 -23.66 -8.79
CA ASP A 241 -12.67 -24.33 -8.89
C ASP A 241 -12.57 -25.86 -9.04
N GLY A 242 -11.34 -26.39 -9.08
CA GLY A 242 -11.06 -27.82 -9.31
C GLY A 242 -10.99 -28.19 -10.79
N SER A 243 -11.21 -27.24 -11.70
CA SER A 243 -11.03 -27.49 -13.13
C SER A 243 -9.56 -27.65 -13.50
N VAL A 244 -9.29 -28.53 -14.45
CA VAL A 244 -7.95 -28.78 -14.98
C VAL A 244 -7.94 -28.52 -16.47
N SER A 245 -7.01 -27.71 -16.95
CA SER A 245 -6.84 -27.45 -18.38
C SER A 245 -5.43 -27.70 -18.84
N ARG A 246 -5.29 -28.28 -20.06
CA ARG A 246 -4.00 -28.45 -20.69
C ARG A 246 -3.48 -27.12 -21.18
N GLN A 247 -2.22 -26.83 -20.85
CA GLN A 247 -1.49 -25.62 -21.23
C GLN A 247 -0.11 -26.01 -21.76
N ARG A 248 0.61 -25.05 -22.38
CA ARG A 248 1.97 -25.25 -22.84
C ARG A 248 2.84 -24.09 -22.43
N ILE A 249 4.00 -24.38 -21.82
CA ILE A 249 5.02 -23.40 -21.50
C ILE A 249 5.67 -22.95 -22.80
N LYS A 250 5.41 -21.73 -23.26
CA LYS A 250 6.02 -21.18 -24.48
C LYS A 250 7.47 -20.74 -24.21
N GLU A 251 7.68 -20.05 -23.10
CA GLU A 251 9.00 -19.62 -22.64
C GLU A 251 9.12 -19.81 -21.14
N LEU A 252 10.32 -20.19 -20.70
CA LEU A 252 10.67 -20.38 -19.31
C LEU A 252 11.82 -19.43 -18.96
N HIS A 253 11.64 -18.65 -17.90
CA HIS A 253 12.60 -17.66 -17.46
C HIS A 253 12.99 -17.84 -16.00
N VAL A 254 14.24 -17.50 -15.66
CA VAL A 254 14.71 -17.30 -14.29
C VAL A 254 15.09 -15.83 -14.09
N PHE A 255 15.14 -15.39 -12.84
CA PHE A 255 15.58 -14.03 -12.52
C PHE A 255 17.11 -13.97 -12.56
N GLU A 256 17.66 -12.91 -13.16
CA GLU A 256 19.09 -12.59 -13.21
C GLU A 256 19.27 -11.08 -13.12
N GLY A 257 19.83 -10.60 -12.01
CA GLY A 257 19.78 -9.18 -11.68
C GLY A 257 18.35 -8.68 -11.50
N MET A 258 18.06 -7.57 -12.12
CA MET A 258 16.71 -7.00 -12.21
C MET A 258 15.90 -7.51 -13.41
N GLY A 259 16.51 -8.31 -14.26
CA GLY A 259 15.89 -8.83 -15.47
C GLY A 259 15.52 -10.31 -15.37
N ARG A 260 15.12 -10.84 -16.52
CA ARG A 260 14.80 -12.25 -16.69
C ARG A 260 15.65 -12.84 -17.80
N LYS A 261 16.09 -14.07 -17.58
CA LYS A 261 16.87 -14.85 -18.55
C LYS A 261 16.09 -16.08 -18.94
N ARG A 262 15.91 -16.28 -20.23
CA ARG A 262 15.30 -17.49 -20.79
C ARG A 262 16.22 -18.69 -20.57
N VAL A 263 15.64 -19.80 -20.12
CA VAL A 263 16.33 -21.05 -19.81
C VAL A 263 15.57 -22.25 -20.34
N GLU A 264 16.26 -23.34 -20.60
CA GLU A 264 15.65 -24.58 -21.11
C GLU A 264 14.91 -25.34 -20.01
N SER A 265 15.39 -25.28 -18.77
CA SER A 265 14.77 -25.98 -17.64
C SER A 265 15.01 -25.29 -16.30
N VAL A 266 14.09 -25.50 -15.35
CA VAL A 266 14.17 -25.04 -13.96
C VAL A 266 13.76 -26.18 -13.03
N LYS A 267 14.60 -26.46 -12.02
CA LYS A 267 14.38 -27.53 -11.05
C LYS A 267 13.70 -27.03 -9.78
N SER A 268 13.16 -27.99 -9.03
CA SER A 268 12.59 -27.77 -7.70
C SER A 268 13.51 -26.91 -6.82
N GLY A 269 12.91 -25.94 -6.12
CA GLY A 269 13.58 -24.99 -5.23
C GLY A 269 13.89 -23.63 -5.86
N ASP A 270 13.94 -23.48 -7.18
CA ASP A 270 14.19 -22.18 -7.83
C ASP A 270 12.89 -21.45 -8.17
N ILE A 271 13.00 -20.14 -8.30
CA ILE A 271 11.90 -19.24 -8.68
C ILE A 271 11.97 -18.98 -10.19
N CYS A 272 10.84 -19.16 -10.87
CA CYS A 272 10.76 -18.98 -12.30
C CYS A 272 9.53 -18.20 -12.75
N ALA A 273 9.58 -17.77 -14.01
CA ALA A 273 8.49 -17.08 -14.68
C ALA A 273 8.11 -17.84 -15.95
N LEU A 274 6.81 -18.16 -16.09
CA LEU A 274 6.24 -18.92 -17.20
C LEU A 274 5.46 -18.01 -18.13
N VAL A 275 5.75 -18.10 -19.42
CA VAL A 275 5.02 -17.42 -20.49
C VAL A 275 4.23 -18.47 -21.29
N GLY A 276 2.99 -18.13 -21.67
CA GLY A 276 2.14 -18.98 -22.50
C GLY A 276 1.07 -19.75 -21.73
N ILE A 277 1.02 -19.59 -20.42
CA ILE A 277 -0.10 -20.08 -19.60
C ILE A 277 -1.23 -19.04 -19.65
N GLU A 278 -2.43 -19.48 -20.00
CA GLU A 278 -3.60 -18.60 -20.17
C GLU A 278 -4.69 -18.88 -19.13
N GLY A 279 -5.42 -17.84 -18.72
CA GLY A 279 -6.56 -17.96 -17.80
C GLY A 279 -6.19 -18.49 -16.41
N PHE A 280 -4.95 -18.25 -15.96
CA PHE A 280 -4.53 -18.60 -14.61
C PHE A 280 -4.84 -17.47 -13.62
N GLU A 281 -5.00 -17.87 -12.37
CA GLU A 281 -5.08 -16.98 -11.21
C GLU A 281 -3.94 -17.29 -10.24
N ILE A 282 -3.64 -16.33 -9.35
CA ILE A 282 -2.70 -16.58 -8.25
C ILE A 282 -3.31 -17.62 -7.31
N GLY A 283 -2.51 -18.62 -6.94
CA GLY A 283 -2.95 -19.77 -6.16
C GLY A 283 -3.30 -20.99 -7.01
N ASP A 284 -3.35 -20.86 -8.33
CA ASP A 284 -3.43 -22.00 -9.24
C ASP A 284 -2.10 -22.76 -9.27
N THR A 285 -2.17 -24.05 -9.59
CA THR A 285 -0.99 -24.91 -9.67
C THR A 285 -0.72 -25.30 -11.13
N VAL A 286 0.51 -25.10 -11.56
CA VAL A 286 1.04 -25.71 -12.78
C VAL A 286 1.61 -27.07 -12.39
N ALA A 287 1.07 -28.15 -12.94
CA ALA A 287 1.43 -29.52 -12.61
C ALA A 287 1.78 -30.33 -13.87
N ASP A 288 2.33 -31.54 -13.67
CA ASP A 288 2.53 -32.48 -14.76
C ASP A 288 1.19 -32.85 -15.41
N ILE A 289 1.20 -32.98 -16.74
CA ILE A 289 -0.03 -33.24 -17.50
C ILE A 289 -0.62 -34.62 -17.22
N ASN A 290 0.23 -35.59 -16.88
CA ASN A 290 -0.19 -36.97 -16.61
C ASN A 290 -0.64 -37.18 -15.16
N ASN A 291 -0.16 -36.31 -14.25
CA ASN A 291 -0.50 -36.34 -12.83
C ASN A 291 -0.83 -34.93 -12.32
N PRO A 292 -2.02 -34.40 -12.65
CA PRO A 292 -2.44 -33.05 -12.28
C PRO A 292 -2.79 -32.97 -10.79
N GLU A 293 -1.79 -32.72 -9.95
CA GLU A 293 -1.93 -32.57 -8.50
C GLU A 293 -1.83 -31.10 -8.10
N ALA A 294 -2.89 -30.55 -7.52
CA ALA A 294 -2.91 -29.17 -7.02
C ALA A 294 -2.21 -29.05 -5.68
N LEU A 295 -1.41 -27.99 -5.51
CA LEU A 295 -0.82 -27.62 -4.21
C LEU A 295 -1.87 -27.00 -3.29
N PRO A 296 -1.65 -27.05 -1.95
CA PRO A 296 -2.49 -26.35 -1.01
C PRO A 296 -2.62 -24.87 -1.37
N ARG A 297 -3.84 -24.38 -1.30
CA ARG A 297 -4.16 -23.01 -1.71
C ARG A 297 -3.63 -22.01 -0.69
N ILE A 298 -3.08 -20.92 -1.17
CA ILE A 298 -2.81 -19.75 -0.33
C ILE A 298 -4.14 -19.01 -0.16
N ALA A 299 -4.53 -18.76 1.09
CA ALA A 299 -5.71 -17.95 1.36
C ALA A 299 -5.50 -16.54 0.80
N ILE A 300 -6.41 -16.08 -0.04
CA ILE A 300 -6.41 -14.69 -0.51
C ILE A 300 -7.43 -13.96 0.36
N ASP A 301 -6.99 -12.95 1.10
CA ASP A 301 -7.91 -12.12 1.85
C ASP A 301 -8.89 -11.44 0.90
N GLU A 302 -10.15 -11.50 1.25
CA GLU A 302 -11.20 -10.82 0.48
C GLU A 302 -11.11 -9.30 0.65
N PRO A 303 -11.58 -8.52 -0.34
CA PRO A 303 -11.72 -7.08 -0.19
C PRO A 303 -12.58 -6.72 1.03
N THR A 304 -12.18 -5.71 1.78
CA THR A 304 -12.92 -5.20 2.94
C THR A 304 -13.59 -3.86 2.68
N MET A 305 -13.18 -3.18 1.62
CA MET A 305 -13.68 -1.86 1.24
C MET A 305 -14.11 -1.79 -0.22
N SER A 306 -15.00 -0.87 -0.52
CA SER A 306 -15.43 -0.53 -1.87
C SER A 306 -15.53 0.97 -2.07
N MET A 307 -15.39 1.41 -3.30
CA MET A 307 -15.59 2.79 -3.73
C MET A 307 -16.36 2.83 -5.05
N THR A 308 -17.17 3.86 -5.21
CA THR A 308 -17.84 4.17 -6.46
C THR A 308 -16.92 4.98 -7.37
N PHE A 309 -16.72 4.53 -8.60
CA PHE A 309 -16.04 5.26 -9.65
C PHE A 309 -17.06 5.62 -10.73
N THR A 310 -17.02 6.87 -11.21
CA THR A 310 -17.93 7.34 -12.25
C THR A 310 -17.21 8.33 -13.17
N ILE A 311 -17.80 8.57 -14.34
CA ILE A 311 -17.31 9.62 -15.22
C ILE A 311 -17.40 10.99 -14.53
N ASN A 312 -16.49 11.90 -14.86
CA ASN A 312 -16.61 13.28 -14.41
C ASN A 312 -17.75 13.97 -15.20
N ASP A 313 -18.77 14.43 -14.52
CA ASP A 313 -19.88 15.20 -15.07
C ASP A 313 -19.90 16.66 -14.57
N SER A 314 -18.77 17.13 -14.02
CA SER A 314 -18.61 18.49 -13.55
C SER A 314 -18.62 19.50 -14.71
N PRO A 315 -18.89 20.80 -14.46
CA PRO A 315 -18.75 21.85 -15.47
C PRO A 315 -17.33 22.00 -16.05
N PHE A 316 -16.33 21.38 -15.41
CA PHE A 316 -14.94 21.38 -15.88
C PHE A 316 -14.53 20.08 -16.58
N PHE A 317 -15.49 19.22 -16.88
CA PHE A 317 -15.28 17.99 -17.64
C PHE A 317 -14.42 18.19 -18.90
N GLY A 318 -13.40 17.34 -19.05
CA GLY A 318 -12.54 17.31 -20.23
C GLY A 318 -11.55 18.48 -20.36
N ARG A 319 -11.39 19.31 -19.34
CA ARG A 319 -10.40 20.40 -19.38
C ARG A 319 -8.97 19.92 -19.15
N ASP A 320 -8.80 18.95 -18.26
CA ASP A 320 -7.49 18.47 -17.82
C ASP A 320 -7.16 17.07 -18.35
N GLY A 321 -8.19 16.19 -18.42
CA GLY A 321 -8.01 14.79 -18.74
C GLY A 321 -8.01 14.48 -20.22
N LYS A 322 -7.15 13.51 -20.62
CA LYS A 322 -7.13 12.93 -21.95
C LYS A 322 -8.15 11.79 -22.10
N TYR A 323 -8.37 11.02 -21.03
CA TYR A 323 -9.23 9.86 -21.00
C TYR A 323 -10.43 10.12 -20.07
N VAL A 324 -11.55 10.55 -20.64
CA VAL A 324 -12.69 11.09 -19.90
C VAL A 324 -13.98 10.30 -20.07
N THR A 325 -14.01 9.33 -21.01
CA THR A 325 -15.24 8.60 -21.34
C THR A 325 -15.39 7.34 -20.48
N SER A 326 -16.63 6.88 -20.33
CA SER A 326 -16.98 5.61 -19.69
C SER A 326 -16.18 4.43 -20.25
N ARG A 327 -16.02 4.36 -21.57
CA ARG A 327 -15.23 3.32 -22.22
C ARG A 327 -13.77 3.34 -21.76
N HIS A 328 -13.15 4.51 -21.73
CA HIS A 328 -11.74 4.66 -21.29
C HIS A 328 -11.56 4.14 -19.86
N ILE A 329 -12.47 4.54 -18.95
CA ILE A 329 -12.41 4.12 -17.54
C ILE A 329 -12.63 2.61 -17.43
N GLY A 330 -13.66 2.07 -18.12
CA GLY A 330 -13.96 0.63 -18.11
C GLY A 330 -12.81 -0.21 -18.65
N ASP A 331 -12.24 0.17 -19.80
CA ASP A 331 -11.09 -0.52 -20.40
C ASP A 331 -9.85 -0.47 -19.49
N ARG A 332 -9.66 0.65 -18.77
CA ARG A 332 -8.56 0.79 -17.81
C ARG A 332 -8.74 -0.08 -16.57
N LEU A 333 -9.95 -0.10 -16.01
CA LEU A 333 -10.28 -0.96 -14.86
C LEU A 333 -10.16 -2.44 -15.23
N THR A 334 -10.58 -2.84 -16.43
CA THR A 334 -10.41 -4.22 -16.92
C THR A 334 -8.93 -4.60 -17.00
N ARG A 335 -8.09 -3.73 -17.57
CA ARG A 335 -6.63 -3.95 -17.60
C ARG A 335 -6.01 -4.02 -16.20
N GLU A 336 -6.56 -3.29 -15.24
CA GLU A 336 -6.09 -3.39 -13.86
C GLU A 336 -6.39 -4.74 -13.24
N LEU A 337 -7.56 -5.32 -13.50
CA LEU A 337 -7.92 -6.67 -13.05
C LEU A 337 -6.98 -7.75 -13.59
N ASP A 338 -6.39 -7.54 -14.77
CA ASP A 338 -5.37 -8.46 -15.31
C ASP A 338 -4.07 -8.45 -14.52
N ARG A 339 -3.80 -7.38 -13.77
CA ARG A 339 -2.55 -7.16 -13.03
C ARG A 339 -2.71 -7.29 -11.52
N ASN A 340 -3.90 -6.95 -11.02
CA ASN A 340 -4.17 -6.83 -9.59
C ASN A 340 -5.36 -7.71 -9.18
N LEU A 341 -5.06 -8.91 -8.72
CA LEU A 341 -6.09 -9.89 -8.33
C LEU A 341 -6.71 -9.60 -6.95
N ALA A 342 -6.15 -8.68 -6.17
CA ALA A 342 -6.77 -8.21 -4.92
C ALA A 342 -7.88 -7.19 -5.18
N LEU A 343 -8.04 -6.76 -6.43
CA LEU A 343 -9.06 -5.83 -6.87
C LEU A 343 -10.24 -6.61 -7.48
N ARG A 344 -11.45 -6.13 -7.21
CA ARG A 344 -12.66 -6.60 -7.87
C ARG A 344 -13.43 -5.40 -8.39
N VAL A 345 -14.00 -5.50 -9.56
CA VAL A 345 -14.80 -4.44 -10.18
C VAL A 345 -16.12 -4.99 -10.63
N THR A 346 -17.21 -4.32 -10.27
CA THR A 346 -18.55 -4.58 -10.78
C THR A 346 -19.08 -3.31 -11.44
N LYS A 347 -19.70 -3.44 -12.59
CA LYS A 347 -20.37 -2.33 -13.27
C LYS A 347 -21.86 -2.38 -12.92
N ALA A 348 -22.46 -1.24 -12.58
CA ALA A 348 -23.91 -1.15 -12.43
C ALA A 348 -24.60 -1.28 -13.80
N ASP A 349 -25.72 -2.01 -13.82
CA ASP A 349 -26.52 -2.14 -15.04
C ASP A 349 -27.11 -0.77 -15.42
N HIS A 350 -26.91 -0.35 -16.66
CA HIS A 350 -27.42 0.88 -17.27
C HIS A 350 -26.82 2.21 -16.81
N GLU A 351 -25.78 2.21 -15.97
CA GLU A 351 -25.09 3.42 -15.53
C GLU A 351 -23.59 3.37 -15.84
N ASP A 352 -22.98 4.54 -16.02
CA ASP A 352 -21.53 4.68 -16.16
C ASP A 352 -20.85 4.74 -14.79
N VAL A 353 -21.23 3.76 -13.94
CA VAL A 353 -20.82 3.63 -12.55
C VAL A 353 -20.18 2.27 -12.32
N TRP A 354 -19.01 2.26 -11.73
CA TRP A 354 -18.30 1.05 -11.30
C TRP A 354 -18.15 1.04 -9.78
N THR A 355 -18.42 -0.10 -9.18
CA THR A 355 -18.01 -0.35 -7.79
C THR A 355 -16.69 -1.10 -7.82
N VAL A 356 -15.66 -0.47 -7.27
CA VAL A 356 -14.30 -1.00 -7.18
C VAL A 356 -14.05 -1.44 -5.75
N TYR A 357 -13.72 -2.71 -5.58
CA TYR A 357 -13.47 -3.33 -4.28
C TYR A 357 -11.99 -3.51 -4.07
N GLY A 358 -11.49 -3.17 -2.89
CA GLY A 358 -10.09 -3.28 -2.50
C GLY A 358 -9.94 -3.60 -1.01
N ARG A 359 -8.70 -3.79 -0.57
CA ARG A 359 -8.41 -4.16 0.82
C ARG A 359 -8.43 -2.98 1.79
N GLY A 360 -8.12 -1.79 1.29
CA GLY A 360 -8.05 -0.58 2.11
C GLY A 360 -8.10 0.68 1.26
N VAL A 361 -8.16 1.83 1.93
CA VAL A 361 -8.18 3.15 1.26
C VAL A 361 -6.90 3.38 0.47
N LEU A 362 -5.74 3.00 1.01
CA LEU A 362 -4.45 3.17 0.34
C LEU A 362 -4.38 2.36 -0.96
N HIS A 363 -4.86 1.11 -0.97
CA HIS A 363 -4.89 0.29 -2.17
C HIS A 363 -5.71 0.94 -3.29
N LEU A 364 -6.91 1.47 -2.96
CA LEU A 364 -7.78 2.15 -3.93
C LEU A 364 -7.21 3.51 -4.35
N SER A 365 -6.58 4.26 -3.44
CA SER A 365 -5.97 5.55 -3.77
C SER A 365 -4.77 5.42 -4.71
N VAL A 366 -3.98 4.36 -4.58
CA VAL A 366 -2.89 4.05 -5.51
C VAL A 366 -3.42 3.84 -6.93
N LEU A 367 -4.52 3.09 -7.08
CA LEU A 367 -5.17 2.93 -8.38
C LEU A 367 -5.64 4.27 -8.96
N ILE A 368 -6.33 5.08 -8.16
CA ILE A 368 -6.84 6.39 -8.58
C ILE A 368 -5.69 7.32 -8.99
N GLU A 369 -4.62 7.38 -8.18
CA GLU A 369 -3.46 8.22 -8.46
C GLU A 369 -2.71 7.75 -9.71
N THR A 370 -2.61 6.44 -9.94
CA THR A 370 -2.03 5.87 -11.17
C THR A 370 -2.86 6.29 -12.39
N MET A 371 -4.18 6.15 -12.32
CA MET A 371 -5.08 6.60 -13.40
C MET A 371 -4.96 8.10 -13.65
N ARG A 372 -4.90 8.92 -12.59
CA ARG A 372 -4.69 10.36 -12.67
C ARG A 372 -3.42 10.71 -13.45
N ARG A 373 -2.29 10.08 -13.15
CA ARG A 373 -0.99 10.30 -13.83
C ARG A 373 -0.98 9.79 -15.26
N GLU A 374 -1.75 8.76 -15.56
CA GLU A 374 -1.97 8.28 -16.93
C GLU A 374 -2.83 9.25 -17.78
N GLY A 375 -3.41 10.29 -17.17
CA GLY A 375 -4.23 11.30 -17.84
C GLY A 375 -5.73 11.01 -17.84
N TYR A 376 -6.20 10.16 -16.93
CA TYR A 376 -7.63 9.93 -16.73
C TYR A 376 -8.27 11.03 -15.88
N GLU A 377 -9.54 11.28 -16.16
CA GLU A 377 -10.41 12.17 -15.40
C GLU A 377 -11.65 11.39 -14.98
N LEU A 378 -11.93 11.37 -13.68
CA LEU A 378 -13.03 10.61 -13.10
C LEU A 378 -13.52 11.24 -11.79
N GLN A 379 -14.63 10.75 -11.28
CA GLN A 379 -15.12 11.07 -9.94
C GLN A 379 -15.14 9.79 -9.10
N VAL A 380 -14.86 9.95 -7.82
CA VAL A 380 -14.87 8.85 -6.85
C VAL A 380 -15.68 9.21 -5.62
N GLY A 381 -16.46 8.23 -5.17
CA GLY A 381 -17.28 8.37 -3.97
C GLY A 381 -16.52 8.04 -2.69
N GLN A 382 -17.19 8.22 -1.56
CA GLN A 382 -16.65 7.90 -0.24
C GLN A 382 -16.31 6.41 -0.13
N PRO A 383 -15.17 6.05 0.50
CA PRO A 383 -14.87 4.67 0.84
C PRO A 383 -15.93 4.07 1.76
N GLN A 384 -16.43 2.90 1.41
CA GLN A 384 -17.43 2.17 2.19
C GLN A 384 -16.89 0.78 2.55
N VAL A 385 -17.16 0.33 3.77
CA VAL A 385 -16.83 -1.02 4.19
C VAL A 385 -17.84 -2.02 3.64
N ILE A 386 -17.37 -3.21 3.31
CA ILE A 386 -18.23 -4.29 2.80
C ILE A 386 -18.92 -4.96 3.98
N ILE A 387 -20.24 -4.85 4.02
CA ILE A 387 -21.08 -5.50 5.01
C ILE A 387 -21.44 -6.90 4.51
N LYS A 388 -21.33 -7.90 5.38
CA LYS A 388 -21.75 -9.29 5.12
C LYS A 388 -22.87 -9.70 6.06
N GLU A 389 -23.72 -10.59 5.61
CA GLU A 389 -24.67 -11.29 6.48
C GLU A 389 -24.10 -12.67 6.79
N ILE A 390 -23.80 -12.92 8.05
CA ILE A 390 -23.22 -14.18 8.54
C ILE A 390 -24.22 -14.73 9.57
N ASP A 391 -24.75 -15.92 9.31
CA ASP A 391 -25.76 -16.58 10.16
C ASP A 391 -26.99 -15.68 10.46
N GLY A 392 -27.42 -14.86 9.48
CA GLY A 392 -28.55 -13.93 9.62
C GLY A 392 -28.24 -12.66 10.42
N VAL A 393 -26.97 -12.43 10.76
CA VAL A 393 -26.50 -11.24 11.47
C VAL A 393 -25.72 -10.34 10.53
N LYS A 394 -26.05 -9.04 10.52
CA LYS A 394 -25.28 -8.03 9.80
C LYS A 394 -23.90 -7.87 10.45
N CYS A 395 -22.83 -8.21 9.71
CA CYS A 395 -21.46 -8.15 10.17
C CYS A 395 -20.64 -7.14 9.37
N GLU A 396 -19.70 -6.51 10.05
CA GLU A 396 -18.75 -5.56 9.48
C GLU A 396 -17.30 -6.03 9.68
N PRO A 397 -16.36 -5.63 8.81
CA PRO A 397 -14.95 -5.96 9.00
C PRO A 397 -14.40 -5.18 10.20
N VAL A 398 -13.63 -5.89 11.02
CA VAL A 398 -12.98 -5.38 12.23
C VAL A 398 -11.48 -5.56 12.10
N GLU A 399 -10.73 -4.57 12.56
CA GLU A 399 -9.28 -4.54 12.48
C GLU A 399 -8.62 -4.46 13.84
N LEU A 400 -7.44 -5.02 13.94
CA LEU A 400 -6.52 -4.77 15.04
C LEU A 400 -5.77 -3.48 14.71
N LEU A 401 -6.00 -2.46 15.51
CA LEU A 401 -5.34 -1.17 15.43
C LEU A 401 -4.25 -1.09 16.50
N THR A 402 -3.02 -0.83 16.09
CA THR A 402 -1.88 -0.63 16.96
C THR A 402 -1.45 0.82 16.91
N ILE A 403 -1.34 1.47 18.06
CA ILE A 403 -0.88 2.85 18.19
C ILE A 403 0.27 2.90 19.20
N ASN A 404 1.37 3.54 18.80
CA ASN A 404 2.52 3.80 19.66
C ASN A 404 2.72 5.31 19.76
N VAL A 405 2.66 5.86 20.98
CA VAL A 405 2.67 7.30 21.22
C VAL A 405 3.29 7.61 22.59
N THR A 406 3.75 8.84 22.80
CA THR A 406 4.19 9.31 24.12
C THR A 406 3.03 9.31 25.13
N GLU A 407 3.33 9.05 26.39
CA GLU A 407 2.33 8.85 27.45
C GLU A 407 1.33 10.02 27.57
N GLU A 408 1.80 11.25 27.37
CA GLU A 408 0.99 12.47 27.51
C GLU A 408 -0.23 12.51 26.55
N TYR A 409 -0.14 11.87 25.38
CA TYR A 409 -1.23 11.85 24.38
C TYR A 409 -2.13 10.62 24.48
N SER A 410 -1.75 9.62 25.27
CA SER A 410 -2.42 8.31 25.31
C SER A 410 -3.91 8.40 25.63
N SER A 411 -4.29 9.15 26.69
CA SER A 411 -5.69 9.31 27.12
C SER A 411 -6.57 9.94 26.04
N ARG A 412 -6.05 10.93 25.31
CA ARG A 412 -6.78 11.60 24.24
C ARG A 412 -7.01 10.67 23.06
N ILE A 413 -6.02 9.84 22.75
CA ILE A 413 -6.12 8.86 21.66
C ILE A 413 -7.11 7.75 22.02
N ILE A 414 -7.10 7.26 23.27
CA ILE A 414 -8.07 6.25 23.75
C ILE A 414 -9.51 6.79 23.59
N ASP A 415 -9.77 8.02 24.03
CA ASP A 415 -11.10 8.64 23.87
C ASP A 415 -11.52 8.72 22.39
N MET A 416 -10.59 9.13 21.52
CA MET A 416 -10.83 9.26 20.08
C MET A 416 -11.14 7.92 19.41
N VAL A 417 -10.44 6.85 19.77
CA VAL A 417 -10.66 5.50 19.23
C VAL A 417 -11.96 4.91 19.77
N THR A 418 -12.24 5.11 21.05
CA THR A 418 -13.46 4.61 21.70
C THR A 418 -14.73 5.25 21.13
N ARG A 419 -14.71 6.55 20.82
CA ARG A 419 -15.83 7.22 20.10
C ARG A 419 -16.11 6.62 18.74
N ARG A 420 -15.10 6.00 18.11
CA ARG A 420 -15.21 5.28 16.84
C ARG A 420 -15.48 3.78 17.01
N LYS A 421 -16.02 3.38 18.19
CA LYS A 421 -16.36 1.99 18.53
C LYS A 421 -15.14 1.05 18.59
N GLY A 422 -13.96 1.58 18.88
CA GLY A 422 -12.77 0.80 19.16
C GLY A 422 -12.72 0.38 20.63
N ASP A 423 -12.40 -0.87 20.87
CA ASP A 423 -12.23 -1.47 22.20
C ASP A 423 -10.73 -1.65 22.47
N LEU A 424 -10.23 -1.15 23.60
CA LEU A 424 -8.85 -1.31 24.02
C LEU A 424 -8.61 -2.76 24.44
N LEU A 425 -7.68 -3.45 23.80
CA LEU A 425 -7.30 -4.84 24.10
C LEU A 425 -6.11 -4.91 25.05
N SER A 426 -5.08 -4.13 24.75
CA SER A 426 -3.85 -4.11 25.56
C SER A 426 -3.24 -2.72 25.59
N MET A 427 -2.53 -2.42 26.68
CA MET A 427 -1.76 -1.20 26.85
C MET A 427 -0.50 -1.53 27.65
N SER A 428 0.66 -1.21 27.09
CA SER A 428 1.95 -1.39 27.75
C SER A 428 2.81 -0.14 27.60
N ALA A 429 3.43 0.27 28.70
CA ALA A 429 4.38 1.39 28.70
C ALA A 429 5.81 0.84 28.53
N GLN A 430 6.54 1.40 27.58
CA GLN A 430 7.96 1.14 27.38
C GLN A 430 8.71 2.48 27.30
N ASN A 431 9.51 2.74 28.31
CA ASN A 431 10.19 4.02 28.50
C ASN A 431 9.19 5.20 28.56
N ASP A 432 9.27 6.16 27.64
CA ASP A 432 8.40 7.33 27.52
C ASP A 432 7.23 7.13 26.54
N ARG A 433 7.12 5.94 25.94
CA ARG A 433 6.09 5.62 24.94
C ARG A 433 5.13 4.56 25.45
N VAL A 434 3.90 4.68 25.01
CA VAL A 434 2.80 3.74 25.31
C VAL A 434 2.40 3.03 24.03
N HIS A 435 2.44 1.71 24.07
CA HIS A 435 1.95 0.83 23.04
C HIS A 435 0.52 0.42 23.37
N MET A 436 -0.41 0.66 22.47
CA MET A 436 -1.83 0.36 22.63
C MET A 436 -2.34 -0.47 21.47
N GLU A 437 -3.10 -1.50 21.77
CA GLU A 437 -3.80 -2.32 20.76
C GLU A 437 -5.31 -2.19 20.96
N PHE A 438 -6.02 -1.97 19.88
CA PHE A 438 -7.48 -1.83 19.85
C PHE A 438 -8.08 -2.75 18.81
N GLN A 439 -9.30 -3.19 19.10
CA GLN A 439 -10.17 -3.84 18.14
C GLN A 439 -11.22 -2.83 17.66
N ILE A 440 -11.17 -2.43 16.39
CA ILE A 440 -11.98 -1.34 15.85
C ILE A 440 -12.64 -1.73 14.52
N PRO A 441 -13.91 -1.36 14.26
CA PRO A 441 -14.48 -1.50 12.92
C PRO A 441 -13.66 -0.76 11.86
N SER A 442 -13.44 -1.37 10.69
CA SER A 442 -12.65 -0.75 9.61
C SER A 442 -13.15 0.64 9.21
N ARG A 443 -14.48 0.86 9.27
CA ARG A 443 -15.06 2.21 9.05
C ARG A 443 -14.67 3.23 10.10
N GLY A 444 -14.27 2.81 11.30
CA GLY A 444 -13.76 3.68 12.37
C GLY A 444 -12.34 4.17 12.13
N ILE A 445 -11.57 3.47 11.28
CA ILE A 445 -10.20 3.84 10.93
C ILE A 445 -10.16 4.95 9.88
N ILE A 446 -11.19 5.02 9.01
CA ILE A 446 -11.27 6.04 7.95
C ILE A 446 -11.16 7.44 8.58
N GLY A 447 -10.15 8.22 8.20
CA GLY A 447 -9.85 9.54 8.72
C GLY A 447 -9.31 9.59 10.16
N LEU A 448 -9.08 8.44 10.81
CA LEU A 448 -8.53 8.38 12.17
C LEU A 448 -7.06 8.79 12.20
N ARG A 449 -6.28 8.38 11.20
CA ARG A 449 -4.82 8.60 11.15
C ARG A 449 -4.47 10.09 11.28
N ASN A 450 -5.11 10.95 10.50
CA ASN A 450 -4.86 12.40 10.55
C ASN A 450 -5.25 13.01 11.88
N ASN A 451 -6.34 12.54 12.48
CA ASN A 451 -6.77 12.99 13.79
C ASN A 451 -5.78 12.59 14.89
N VAL A 452 -5.27 11.34 14.85
CA VAL A 452 -4.28 10.83 15.78
C VAL A 452 -2.95 11.59 15.64
N LEU A 453 -2.46 11.81 14.42
CA LEU A 453 -1.25 12.57 14.15
C LEU A 453 -1.38 14.02 14.64
N THR A 454 -2.51 14.68 14.37
CA THR A 454 -2.76 16.04 14.86
C THR A 454 -2.84 16.08 16.39
N ALA A 455 -3.46 15.08 17.01
CA ALA A 455 -3.62 15.00 18.46
C ALA A 455 -2.30 14.76 19.20
N SER A 456 -1.34 14.11 18.54
CA SER A 456 -0.02 13.75 19.07
C SER A 456 1.12 14.62 18.54
N ALA A 457 0.82 15.78 17.94
CA ALA A 457 1.82 16.67 17.31
C ALA A 457 2.71 15.95 16.26
N GLY A 458 2.20 14.90 15.63
CA GLY A 458 2.92 14.09 14.64
C GLY A 458 3.70 12.91 15.20
N GLU A 459 3.73 12.72 16.53
CA GLU A 459 4.57 11.68 17.17
C GLU A 459 3.98 10.28 17.20
N ALA A 460 2.66 10.13 16.96
CA ALA A 460 2.02 8.83 16.98
C ALA A 460 2.38 8.00 15.76
N ILE A 461 2.66 6.73 16.00
CA ILE A 461 2.84 5.73 14.97
C ILE A 461 1.60 4.83 15.01
N MET A 462 0.93 4.71 13.87
CA MET A 462 -0.32 3.96 13.75
C MET A 462 -0.20 2.91 12.67
N ALA A 463 -0.59 1.68 12.99
CA ALA A 463 -0.73 0.57 12.06
C ALA A 463 -2.04 -0.17 12.33
N HIS A 464 -2.61 -0.77 11.31
CA HIS A 464 -3.82 -1.58 11.44
C HIS A 464 -3.78 -2.78 10.50
N ARG A 465 -4.51 -3.84 10.84
CA ARG A 465 -4.66 -5.04 10.02
C ARG A 465 -6.04 -5.64 10.19
N PHE A 466 -6.57 -6.23 9.12
CA PHE A 466 -7.83 -6.97 9.19
C PHE A 466 -7.71 -8.12 10.22
N LEU A 467 -8.75 -8.28 11.03
CA LEU A 467 -8.85 -9.34 12.01
C LEU A 467 -9.92 -10.36 11.59
N GLU A 468 -11.17 -9.94 11.60
CA GLU A 468 -12.32 -10.78 11.27
C GLU A 468 -13.58 -9.95 11.00
N TYR A 469 -14.66 -10.62 10.62
CA TYR A 469 -15.98 -9.99 10.57
C TYR A 469 -16.70 -10.16 11.90
N GLN A 470 -17.25 -9.07 12.44
CA GLN A 470 -18.02 -9.07 13.68
C GLN A 470 -19.37 -8.39 13.50
N PRO A 471 -20.35 -8.64 14.40
CA PRO A 471 -21.64 -7.97 14.38
C PRO A 471 -21.50 -6.45 14.35
N TRP A 472 -22.38 -5.80 13.60
CA TRP A 472 -22.41 -4.35 13.46
C TRP A 472 -22.49 -3.62 14.81
N LYS A 473 -21.51 -2.74 15.10
CA LYS A 473 -21.37 -2.02 16.36
C LYS A 473 -22.18 -0.69 16.45
N GLY A 474 -23.15 -0.47 15.55
CA GLY A 474 -23.94 0.77 15.50
C GLY A 474 -23.23 1.88 14.72
N ASP A 475 -23.84 3.05 14.63
CA ASP A 475 -23.33 4.17 13.85
C ASP A 475 -22.09 4.80 14.47
N ILE A 476 -21.20 5.31 13.61
CA ILE A 476 -19.99 6.05 13.98
C ILE A 476 -20.10 7.45 13.39
N GLU A 477 -20.01 8.46 14.24
CA GLU A 477 -19.88 9.84 13.79
C GLU A 477 -18.53 10.03 13.11
N ARG A 478 -18.58 10.43 11.84
CA ARG A 478 -17.37 10.75 11.07
C ARG A 478 -17.13 12.25 11.09
N ARG A 479 -17.49 12.95 10.03
CA ARG A 479 -17.40 14.39 9.91
C ARG A 479 -18.69 15.04 10.41
N THR A 480 -18.62 15.81 11.50
CA THR A 480 -19.77 16.55 12.05
C THR A 480 -20.02 17.86 11.32
N ASN A 481 -18.96 18.52 10.86
CA ASN A 481 -19.05 19.83 10.21
C ASN A 481 -19.67 19.76 8.81
N GLY A 482 -20.45 20.81 8.47
CA GLY A 482 -21.03 20.98 7.14
C GLY A 482 -20.02 21.44 6.09
N SER A 483 -20.49 21.60 4.86
CA SER A 483 -19.71 22.06 3.73
C SER A 483 -20.00 23.53 3.39
N LEU A 484 -18.97 24.29 3.01
CA LEU A 484 -19.10 25.55 2.29
C LEU A 484 -19.18 25.23 0.80
N ILE A 485 -20.31 25.54 0.15
CA ILE A 485 -20.61 25.16 -1.22
C ILE A 485 -20.62 26.40 -2.10
N ALA A 486 -19.91 26.39 -3.23
CA ALA A 486 -19.93 27.51 -4.17
C ALA A 486 -21.32 27.72 -4.78
N LEU A 487 -21.78 28.98 -4.78
CA LEU A 487 -23.07 29.39 -5.33
C LEU A 487 -23.10 29.33 -6.86
N GLU A 488 -22.04 29.81 -7.50
CA GLU A 488 -21.97 30.01 -8.95
C GLU A 488 -20.57 29.72 -9.49
N ALA A 489 -20.47 29.56 -10.79
CA ALA A 489 -19.19 29.39 -11.47
C ALA A 489 -18.48 30.75 -11.63
N GLY A 490 -17.16 30.75 -11.48
CA GLY A 490 -16.31 31.93 -11.65
C GLY A 490 -14.99 31.83 -10.93
N THR A 491 -14.25 32.94 -10.89
CA THR A 491 -12.97 33.01 -10.19
C THR A 491 -13.17 33.40 -8.72
N ALA A 492 -12.53 32.70 -7.81
CA ALA A 492 -12.56 33.03 -6.38
C ALA A 492 -11.73 34.28 -6.08
N TYR A 493 -12.32 35.25 -5.38
CA TYR A 493 -11.63 36.49 -5.04
C TYR A 493 -11.19 36.53 -3.57
N ALA A 494 -9.97 37.01 -3.34
CA ALA A 494 -9.41 37.24 -2.02
C ALA A 494 -10.37 37.98 -1.08
N TYR A 495 -11.03 39.02 -1.58
CA TYR A 495 -12.01 39.79 -0.83
C TYR A 495 -13.22 38.97 -0.35
N ALA A 496 -13.73 38.06 -1.20
CA ALA A 496 -14.87 37.22 -0.83
C ALA A 496 -14.46 36.19 0.22
N ILE A 497 -13.29 35.55 0.04
CA ILE A 497 -12.74 34.58 0.99
C ILE A 497 -12.51 35.24 2.36
N ASP A 498 -11.88 36.43 2.40
CA ASP A 498 -11.64 37.18 3.63
C ASP A 498 -12.93 37.45 4.40
N LYS A 499 -14.01 37.81 3.74
CA LYS A 499 -15.32 38.06 4.35
C LYS A 499 -16.07 36.81 4.81
N LEU A 500 -15.67 35.67 4.32
CA LEU A 500 -16.35 34.38 4.61
C LEU A 500 -15.53 33.48 5.54
N GLN A 501 -14.26 33.80 5.83
CA GLN A 501 -13.37 32.92 6.64
C GLN A 501 -13.83 32.74 8.10
N ASP A 502 -14.67 33.64 8.64
CA ASP A 502 -15.31 33.45 9.96
C ASP A 502 -16.33 32.30 9.96
N ARG A 503 -16.79 31.87 8.78
CA ARG A 503 -17.75 30.76 8.64
C ARG A 503 -17.10 29.39 8.60
N GLY A 504 -15.78 29.32 8.37
CA GLY A 504 -15.09 28.04 8.33
C GLY A 504 -13.72 28.11 7.61
N ARG A 505 -13.19 26.95 7.27
CA ARG A 505 -11.90 26.80 6.60
C ARG A 505 -12.09 26.58 5.12
N PHE A 506 -11.31 27.28 4.29
CA PHE A 506 -11.37 27.14 2.83
C PHE A 506 -10.37 26.10 2.30
N PHE A 507 -10.70 25.52 1.12
CA PHE A 507 -9.89 24.52 0.40
C PHE A 507 -9.37 25.08 -0.92
N ILE A 508 -9.78 26.29 -1.28
CA ILE A 508 -9.45 26.97 -2.55
C ILE A 508 -8.54 28.16 -2.32
N PHE A 509 -7.69 28.43 -3.30
CA PHE A 509 -6.86 29.63 -3.34
C PHE A 509 -7.59 30.82 -3.97
N PRO A 510 -7.23 32.06 -3.64
CA PRO A 510 -7.62 33.22 -4.45
C PRO A 510 -7.16 33.04 -5.90
N GLN A 511 -7.98 33.49 -6.84
CA GLN A 511 -7.80 33.37 -8.31
C GLN A 511 -8.05 31.96 -8.86
N GLU A 512 -8.44 31.00 -8.04
CA GLU A 512 -8.84 29.68 -8.50
C GLU A 512 -10.25 29.70 -9.12
N GLU A 513 -10.45 28.98 -10.22
CA GLU A 513 -11.77 28.81 -10.83
C GLU A 513 -12.60 27.79 -10.05
N VAL A 514 -13.85 28.12 -9.82
CA VAL A 514 -14.82 27.27 -9.13
C VAL A 514 -16.12 27.16 -9.92
N TYR A 515 -16.92 26.16 -9.62
CA TYR A 515 -18.25 25.98 -10.21
C TYR A 515 -19.35 25.80 -9.14
N ALA A 516 -20.59 26.02 -9.52
CA ALA A 516 -21.73 25.84 -8.62
C ALA A 516 -21.81 24.38 -8.10
N GLY A 517 -21.95 24.20 -6.79
CA GLY A 517 -21.99 22.87 -6.17
C GLY A 517 -20.62 22.30 -5.79
N GLN A 518 -19.52 22.98 -6.14
CA GLN A 518 -18.17 22.62 -5.64
C GLN A 518 -18.10 22.90 -4.14
N VAL A 519 -17.51 21.97 -3.38
CA VAL A 519 -17.22 22.17 -1.95
C VAL A 519 -15.91 22.94 -1.84
N VAL A 520 -16.00 24.20 -1.45
CA VAL A 520 -14.89 25.15 -1.39
C VAL A 520 -14.33 25.32 0.02
N GLY A 521 -14.94 24.68 1.00
CA GLY A 521 -14.48 24.74 2.38
C GLY A 521 -15.34 23.92 3.34
N GLU A 522 -14.92 23.88 4.61
CA GLU A 522 -15.61 23.29 5.74
C GLU A 522 -16.31 24.37 6.54
N ASN A 523 -17.61 24.19 6.83
CA ASN A 523 -18.34 25.07 7.71
C ASN A 523 -17.93 24.85 9.18
N ALA A 524 -17.87 25.89 9.98
CA ALA A 524 -17.67 25.80 11.44
C ALA A 524 -18.87 25.14 12.17
N LYS A 525 -20.03 25.04 11.51
CA LYS A 525 -21.27 24.41 12.00
C LYS A 525 -21.52 23.09 11.26
N ASP A 526 -22.46 22.32 11.75
CA ASP A 526 -22.87 21.01 11.24
C ASP A 526 -23.65 21.05 9.91
N ASN A 527 -24.24 22.19 9.56
CA ASN A 527 -25.05 22.34 8.36
C ASN A 527 -24.25 22.82 7.15
N ASP A 528 -24.64 22.37 5.97
CA ASP A 528 -24.10 22.86 4.71
C ASP A 528 -24.65 24.27 4.43
N ILE A 529 -23.79 25.14 3.93
CA ILE A 529 -24.17 26.49 3.48
C ILE A 529 -23.61 26.82 2.11
N VAL A 530 -24.41 27.51 1.31
CA VAL A 530 -23.99 28.02 0.01
C VAL A 530 -23.37 29.40 0.18
N VAL A 531 -22.19 29.60 -0.38
CA VAL A 531 -21.38 30.82 -0.26
C VAL A 531 -20.98 31.38 -1.63
N ASN A 532 -20.94 32.69 -1.75
CA ASN A 532 -20.46 33.34 -2.98
C ASN A 532 -19.01 33.75 -2.82
N VAL A 533 -18.10 32.96 -3.38
CA VAL A 533 -16.64 33.19 -3.38
C VAL A 533 -16.18 33.99 -4.60
N THR A 534 -17.07 34.21 -5.58
CA THR A 534 -16.77 34.92 -6.85
C THR A 534 -17.07 36.43 -6.79
N LYS A 535 -17.49 36.92 -5.64
CA LYS A 535 -17.85 38.32 -5.45
C LYS A 535 -16.61 39.21 -5.41
N SER A 536 -16.44 40.04 -6.42
CA SER A 536 -15.39 41.06 -6.48
C SER A 536 -15.72 42.29 -5.60
N LYS A 537 -14.69 42.98 -5.14
CA LYS A 537 -14.86 44.27 -4.46
C LYS A 537 -15.41 45.29 -5.49
N LYS A 538 -16.61 45.84 -5.28
CA LYS A 538 -17.10 46.94 -6.11
C LYS A 538 -16.19 48.14 -5.89
N LEU A 539 -15.59 48.65 -6.97
CA LEU A 539 -14.86 49.92 -6.97
C LEU A 539 -15.86 51.03 -6.74
N THR A 540 -15.90 51.60 -5.55
CA THR A 540 -16.61 52.85 -5.30
C THR A 540 -15.65 54.01 -5.57
N ASN A 541 -16.13 55.05 -6.28
CA ASN A 541 -15.34 56.23 -6.67
C ASN A 541 -14.90 57.12 -5.48
N MET A 542 -15.17 56.74 -4.24
CA MET A 542 -14.64 57.42 -3.05
C MET A 542 -13.37 56.71 -2.55
N ARG A 543 -12.21 57.26 -2.96
CA ARG A 543 -10.95 56.98 -2.28
C ARG A 543 -10.96 57.63 -0.92
N ALA A 544 -11.30 56.89 0.13
CA ALA A 544 -10.80 57.19 1.46
C ALA A 544 -9.31 56.86 1.45
N SER A 545 -8.46 57.85 1.49
CA SER A 545 -7.02 57.76 1.65
C SER A 545 -6.72 57.34 3.10
N GLY A 546 -6.72 56.08 3.36
CA GLY A 546 -6.44 55.54 4.68
C GLY A 546 -6.68 54.05 4.70
N ALA A 547 -5.60 53.26 4.68
CA ALA A 547 -5.53 51.84 4.88
C ALA A 547 -6.37 51.00 3.90
N ASP A 548 -5.77 50.61 2.79
CA ASP A 548 -6.05 49.32 2.17
C ASP A 548 -5.69 48.25 3.23
N ASP A 549 -6.70 47.82 4.01
CA ASP A 549 -6.57 46.63 4.84
C ASP A 549 -6.23 45.48 3.88
N LYS A 550 -4.97 45.10 3.91
CA LYS A 550 -4.50 43.91 3.18
C LYS A 550 -5.32 42.73 3.70
N ALA A 551 -6.13 42.12 2.85
CA ALA A 551 -6.89 40.92 3.20
C ALA A 551 -5.96 39.91 3.85
N ARG A 552 -6.20 39.56 5.11
CA ARG A 552 -5.45 38.55 5.84
C ARG A 552 -6.17 37.22 5.67
N ILE A 553 -5.83 36.52 4.59
CA ILE A 553 -6.42 35.20 4.30
C ILE A 553 -5.62 34.14 5.01
N VAL A 554 -6.33 33.29 5.75
CA VAL A 554 -5.78 32.06 6.29
C VAL A 554 -5.46 31.12 5.14
N PRO A 555 -4.26 30.51 5.08
CA PRO A 555 -3.91 29.55 4.03
C PRO A 555 -4.98 28.47 3.92
N PRO A 556 -5.40 28.08 2.72
CA PRO A 556 -6.37 27.02 2.52
C PRO A 556 -5.80 25.66 2.94
N VAL A 557 -6.70 24.76 3.32
CA VAL A 557 -6.34 23.36 3.53
C VAL A 557 -6.21 22.68 2.18
N VAL A 558 -5.04 22.13 1.90
CA VAL A 558 -4.76 21.36 0.69
C VAL A 558 -4.78 19.89 1.04
N PHE A 559 -5.68 19.13 0.45
CA PHE A 559 -5.79 17.69 0.68
C PHE A 559 -4.90 16.91 -0.29
N SER A 560 -4.23 15.89 0.22
CA SER A 560 -3.80 14.75 -0.59
C SER A 560 -5.02 13.97 -1.09
N LEU A 561 -4.82 13.04 -2.03
CA LEU A 561 -5.93 12.21 -2.51
C LEU A 561 -6.56 11.40 -1.38
N GLU A 562 -5.74 10.77 -0.55
CA GLU A 562 -6.19 9.98 0.59
C GLU A 562 -7.01 10.81 1.57
N GLU A 563 -6.51 11.98 1.94
CA GLU A 563 -7.22 12.89 2.84
C GLU A 563 -8.55 13.35 2.25
N ALA A 564 -8.60 13.64 0.95
CA ALA A 564 -9.83 14.01 0.26
C ALA A 564 -10.86 12.87 0.30
N LEU A 565 -10.44 11.63 0.02
CA LEU A 565 -11.30 10.44 0.07
C LEU A 565 -11.84 10.13 1.47
N GLU A 566 -11.02 10.32 2.50
CA GLU A 566 -11.43 10.15 3.89
C GLU A 566 -12.33 11.28 4.41
N TYR A 567 -12.20 12.47 3.83
CA TYR A 567 -12.90 13.66 4.25
C TYR A 567 -14.34 13.76 3.73
N ILE A 568 -14.62 13.36 2.48
CA ILE A 568 -15.92 13.50 1.83
C ILE A 568 -17.04 12.75 2.57
N LYS A 569 -18.26 13.28 2.45
CA LYS A 569 -19.51 12.66 2.91
C LYS A 569 -20.12 11.77 1.81
N GLU A 570 -21.15 11.01 2.18
CA GLU A 570 -21.88 10.13 1.23
C GLU A 570 -22.54 10.88 0.06
N ASP A 571 -22.88 12.15 0.26
CA ASP A 571 -23.45 13.03 -0.75
C ASP A 571 -22.41 13.85 -1.54
N GLU A 572 -21.13 13.51 -1.40
CA GLU A 572 -20.00 14.19 -2.01
C GLU A 572 -19.14 13.25 -2.87
N TYR A 573 -18.54 13.80 -3.92
CA TYR A 573 -17.52 13.16 -4.74
C TYR A 573 -16.19 13.91 -4.66
N VAL A 574 -15.09 13.19 -4.85
CA VAL A 574 -13.81 13.77 -5.25
C VAL A 574 -13.72 13.73 -6.77
N GLU A 575 -13.66 14.88 -7.40
CA GLU A 575 -13.31 15.05 -8.81
C GLU A 575 -11.79 14.93 -8.92
N VAL A 576 -11.33 13.91 -9.63
CA VAL A 576 -9.92 13.60 -9.84
C VAL A 576 -9.55 13.88 -11.28
N THR A 577 -8.63 14.83 -11.49
CA THR A 577 -8.08 15.16 -12.81
C THR A 577 -6.56 15.10 -12.75
N PRO A 578 -5.84 15.09 -13.89
CA PRO A 578 -4.37 15.12 -13.89
C PRO A 578 -3.77 16.27 -13.07
N HIS A 579 -4.44 17.41 -13.02
CA HIS A 579 -3.89 18.63 -12.39
C HIS A 579 -4.59 19.05 -11.10
N HIS A 580 -5.85 18.60 -10.85
CA HIS A 580 -6.65 19.07 -9.73
C HIS A 580 -7.35 17.95 -8.99
N LEU A 581 -7.52 18.14 -7.69
CA LEU A 581 -8.42 17.39 -6.82
C LEU A 581 -9.46 18.38 -6.30
N ARG A 582 -10.74 18.19 -6.64
CA ARG A 582 -11.83 19.07 -6.21
C ARG A 582 -12.89 18.25 -5.48
N LEU A 583 -13.36 18.77 -4.38
CA LEU A 583 -14.51 18.19 -3.67
C LEU A 583 -15.79 18.81 -4.23
N ARG A 584 -16.82 18.00 -4.41
CA ARG A 584 -18.11 18.50 -4.91
C ARG A 584 -19.29 17.73 -4.34
N LYS A 585 -20.46 18.36 -4.35
CA LYS A 585 -21.70 17.64 -4.11
C LYS A 585 -22.06 16.76 -5.30
N ILE A 586 -22.69 15.60 -5.04
CA ILE A 586 -23.21 14.71 -6.09
C ILE A 586 -24.26 15.47 -6.90
N ILE A 587 -25.22 16.10 -6.25
CA ILE A 587 -26.21 16.98 -6.89
C ILE A 587 -25.67 18.41 -6.85
N LEU A 588 -25.33 18.98 -8.01
CA LEU A 588 -24.75 20.31 -8.09
C LEU A 588 -25.77 21.44 -7.86
N ASP A 589 -27.02 21.26 -8.31
CA ASP A 589 -28.06 22.25 -8.15
C ASP A 589 -28.58 22.34 -6.70
N GLU A 590 -28.65 23.56 -6.15
CA GLU A 590 -29.07 23.80 -4.77
C GLU A 590 -30.54 23.41 -4.53
N LEU A 591 -31.43 23.69 -5.50
CA LEU A 591 -32.85 23.39 -5.35
C LEU A 591 -33.12 21.90 -5.40
N GLU A 592 -32.39 21.19 -6.25
CA GLU A 592 -32.48 19.73 -6.34
C GLU A 592 -31.94 19.07 -5.07
N ARG A 593 -30.81 19.53 -4.50
CA ARG A 593 -30.33 19.06 -3.19
C ARG A 593 -31.36 19.25 -2.08
N LYS A 594 -32.00 20.43 -2.03
CA LYS A 594 -33.06 20.70 -1.03
C LYS A 594 -34.29 19.81 -1.21
N ARG A 595 -34.59 19.38 -2.43
CA ARG A 595 -35.68 18.42 -2.71
C ARG A 595 -35.31 17.00 -2.32
N ALA A 596 -34.10 16.58 -2.58
CA ALA A 596 -33.59 15.25 -2.26
C ALA A 596 -33.47 15.01 -0.74
N ASN A 597 -33.26 16.08 0.04
CA ASN A 597 -33.14 16.04 1.50
C ASN A 597 -34.49 16.20 2.26
N ARG A 598 -35.62 16.32 1.54
CA ARG A 598 -36.97 16.33 2.09
C ARG A 598 -37.60 14.94 2.05
#